data_ccdcc4153b65cbb0470929d0fcd548a2
#
_entry.id   ccdcc4153b65cbb0470929d0fcd548a2
#
_cell.length_a   1.000
_cell.length_b   1.000
_cell.length_c   1.000
_cell.angle_alpha   90.00
_cell.angle_beta   90.00
_cell.angle_gamma   90.00
#
_symmetry.space_group_name_H-M   'P 1'
#
loop_
_entity.id
_entity.type
_entity.pdbx_description
1 polymer ?
#
loop_
_entity_poly.entity_id
_entity_poly.type
_entity_poly.pdbx_seq_one_letter_code
_entity_poly.pdbx_strand_id
1 'polypeptide(L)'
;MSAKSNSDATQALLSLCEAKARWKNELTSEAVKKAVAEGADVNAGNKYGLTALHLAVQAPYTKGDPLPSVDVVRALIEAGADVNARDAHQQTPLIHAVSYEPDKDSEDRALEIIRVLRAAGGKVPSEVTDRSGGAFRLSTEALYREVLDAGATVNVRDDSGQTPLHRAMGVGKPELVKLLLERGADVNAIDGLGRTPLGVGLRTKEEVWVAHNKRTPGFVAAINALEAAGGKASVPIQHDPTDPFAPFPIDEAALTKALEGKKLSFKHAVSSAQELATGLHSFGDPSDALDKLEAVSDVLGVEERTVRLKGPLTLKRVFFHHGDLEVDGDLEIQKPFAVTGDVIVHGVVRDAGNDSLVNILGDLKCHALYTDGEFSVGGDIEARDVVLGYYNDHILSADTIRAKVVIEDEHAVDATVEAEHHFDIDTYAQGYGDGVADDLRAIFVDQVFEGETDKPEEEESEDEEELDEEDSEVEDLDDVDSDDDEADDDEADDDDEADDDEDSDDDEADDDEDSDDDEETSDDDEDSDDETSDDDEDSDDDEADDDDEEEKPRLDKGALFDRISKGLPVFRKAKK
;
A
#
# COMPACT_ATOMS: atom_id res chain seq x y z
N MET A 1 23.42 -21.36 35.92
CA MET A 1 22.75 -20.07 35.60
C MET A 1 21.26 -20.29 35.67
N SER A 2 20.49 -19.33 36.19
CA SER A 2 19.05 -19.53 36.30
C SER A 2 18.37 -19.27 34.95
N ALA A 3 17.21 -19.89 34.67
CA ALA A 3 16.44 -19.68 33.43
C ALA A 3 16.11 -18.19 33.17
N LYS A 4 15.90 -17.41 34.23
CA LYS A 4 15.68 -15.95 34.14
C LYS A 4 16.92 -15.20 33.61
N SER A 5 18.14 -15.59 34.01
CA SER A 5 19.39 -15.01 33.51
C SER A 5 19.60 -15.25 32.00
N ASN A 6 19.20 -16.42 31.50
CA ASN A 6 19.33 -16.74 30.08
C ASN A 6 18.29 -15.97 29.24
N SER A 7 17.09 -15.74 29.77
CA SER A 7 16.06 -14.91 29.12
C SER A 7 16.54 -13.46 28.97
N ASP A 8 17.13 -12.88 30.04
CA ASP A 8 17.63 -11.51 30.02
C ASP A 8 18.79 -11.33 29.02
N ALA A 9 19.72 -12.29 28.95
CA ALA A 9 20.83 -12.27 27.98
C ALA A 9 20.32 -12.39 26.53
N THR A 10 19.30 -13.20 26.29
CA THR A 10 18.68 -13.36 24.99
C THR A 10 18.00 -12.07 24.54
N GLN A 11 17.19 -11.47 25.43
CA GLN A 11 16.53 -10.20 25.14
C GLN A 11 17.53 -9.07 24.87
N ALA A 12 18.64 -9.01 25.65
CA ALA A 12 19.70 -8.04 25.43
C ALA A 12 20.38 -8.21 24.05
N LEU A 13 20.59 -9.46 23.61
CA LEU A 13 21.16 -9.74 22.28
C LEU A 13 20.20 -9.31 21.16
N LEU A 14 18.91 -9.63 21.28
CA LEU A 14 17.89 -9.24 20.29
C LEU A 14 17.79 -7.72 20.20
N SER A 15 17.66 -7.02 21.34
CA SER A 15 17.59 -5.57 21.39
C SER A 15 18.83 -4.89 20.80
N LEU A 16 20.02 -5.46 21.02
CA LEU A 16 21.26 -4.95 20.43
C LEU A 16 21.29 -5.09 18.91
N CYS A 17 20.77 -6.20 18.37
CA CYS A 17 20.68 -6.43 16.92
C CYS A 17 19.55 -5.59 16.27
N GLU A 18 18.48 -5.29 17.00
CA GLU A 18 17.34 -4.52 16.52
C GLU A 18 17.66 -3.02 16.43
N ALA A 19 18.41 -2.48 17.40
CA ALA A 19 18.72 -1.05 17.50
C ALA A 19 19.82 -0.63 16.51
N LYS A 20 19.47 -0.31 15.26
CA LYS A 20 20.42 0.08 14.19
C LYS A 20 21.35 1.24 14.59
N ALA A 21 20.86 2.21 15.35
CA ALA A 21 21.66 3.32 15.85
C ALA A 21 22.89 2.86 16.68
N ARG A 22 22.82 1.69 17.30
CA ARG A 22 23.90 1.12 18.13
C ARG A 22 24.91 0.28 17.35
N TRP A 23 24.63 -0.05 16.09
CA TRP A 23 25.47 -0.97 15.30
C TRP A 23 26.92 -0.52 15.17
N LYS A 24 27.18 0.77 15.02
CA LYS A 24 28.54 1.30 14.87
C LYS A 24 29.44 1.05 16.09
N ASN A 25 28.87 1.12 17.29
CA ASN A 25 29.64 1.21 18.51
C ASN A 25 29.44 0.02 19.46
N GLU A 26 28.27 -0.62 19.42
CA GLU A 26 27.87 -1.61 20.42
C GLU A 26 27.69 -3.00 19.83
N LEU A 27 27.17 -3.13 18.60
CA LEU A 27 26.99 -4.42 17.94
C LEU A 27 28.33 -4.89 17.32
N THR A 28 29.14 -5.57 18.13
CA THR A 28 30.44 -6.13 17.73
C THR A 28 30.45 -7.64 17.85
N SER A 29 31.39 -8.32 17.21
CA SER A 29 31.60 -9.77 17.38
C SER A 29 31.90 -10.16 18.84
N GLU A 30 32.58 -9.29 19.58
CA GLU A 30 32.84 -9.48 21.01
C GLU A 30 31.58 -9.36 21.85
N ALA A 31 30.66 -8.42 21.50
CA ALA A 31 29.36 -8.28 22.18
C ALA A 31 28.51 -9.53 21.98
N VAL A 32 28.46 -10.08 20.76
CA VAL A 32 27.78 -11.35 20.47
C VAL A 32 28.37 -12.49 21.32
N LYS A 33 29.69 -12.66 21.30
CA LYS A 33 30.38 -13.69 22.08
C LYS A 33 30.13 -13.55 23.59
N LYS A 34 30.08 -12.32 24.08
CA LYS A 34 29.75 -12.03 25.49
C LYS A 34 28.33 -12.45 25.82
N ALA A 35 27.35 -12.05 25.02
CA ALA A 35 25.95 -12.40 25.23
C ALA A 35 25.73 -13.94 25.23
N VAL A 36 26.37 -14.65 24.29
CA VAL A 36 26.35 -16.13 24.24
C VAL A 36 27.01 -16.74 25.49
N ALA A 37 28.13 -16.21 25.95
CA ALA A 37 28.79 -16.68 27.18
C ALA A 37 27.94 -16.43 28.44
N GLU A 38 27.09 -15.41 28.43
CA GLU A 38 26.10 -15.09 29.46
C GLU A 38 24.82 -15.95 29.35
N GLY A 39 24.70 -16.76 28.30
CA GLY A 39 23.63 -17.73 28.10
C GLY A 39 22.52 -17.30 27.16
N ALA A 40 22.76 -16.31 26.30
CA ALA A 40 21.82 -15.93 25.27
C ALA A 40 21.55 -17.09 24.31
N ASP A 41 20.28 -17.33 23.99
CA ASP A 41 19.86 -18.24 22.92
C ASP A 41 19.86 -17.48 21.60
N VAL A 42 20.82 -17.79 20.72
CA VAL A 42 20.99 -17.14 19.41
C VAL A 42 19.88 -17.46 18.42
N ASN A 43 19.07 -18.49 18.69
CA ASN A 43 17.98 -18.95 17.84
C ASN A 43 16.61 -18.52 18.35
N ALA A 44 16.54 -17.85 19.49
CA ALA A 44 15.29 -17.26 19.96
C ALA A 44 14.87 -16.10 19.03
N GLY A 45 13.59 -16.05 18.69
CA GLY A 45 12.98 -14.97 17.91
C GLY A 45 12.26 -13.97 18.81
N ASN A 46 12.15 -12.71 18.33
CA ASN A 46 11.27 -11.72 18.91
C ASN A 46 9.78 -12.04 18.59
N LYS A 47 8.83 -11.17 18.96
CA LYS A 47 7.39 -11.36 18.70
C LYS A 47 7.03 -11.57 17.20
N TYR A 48 7.93 -11.23 16.30
CA TYR A 48 7.79 -11.43 14.85
C TYR A 48 8.56 -12.67 14.34
N GLY A 49 9.15 -13.48 15.23
CA GLY A 49 9.98 -14.62 14.86
C GLY A 49 11.38 -14.25 14.36
N LEU A 50 11.76 -12.97 14.38
CA LEU A 50 13.07 -12.51 13.93
C LEU A 50 14.14 -12.91 14.95
N THR A 51 15.10 -13.75 14.55
CA THR A 51 16.26 -14.11 15.37
C THR A 51 17.34 -13.02 15.30
N ALA A 52 18.33 -13.08 16.20
CA ALA A 52 19.48 -12.16 16.17
C ALA A 52 20.16 -12.12 14.78
N LEU A 53 20.19 -13.25 14.06
CA LEU A 53 20.77 -13.29 12.71
C LEU A 53 19.90 -12.58 11.68
N HIS A 54 18.56 -12.70 11.72
CA HIS A 54 17.67 -11.93 10.86
C HIS A 54 17.88 -10.42 11.04
N LEU A 55 17.93 -9.97 12.29
CA LEU A 55 18.09 -8.56 12.64
C LEU A 55 19.45 -8.02 12.21
N ALA A 56 20.53 -8.78 12.44
CA ALA A 56 21.91 -8.36 12.16
C ALA A 56 22.26 -8.27 10.67
N VAL A 57 21.48 -8.88 9.79
CA VAL A 57 21.70 -8.84 8.32
C VAL A 57 20.77 -7.86 7.60
N GLN A 58 19.81 -7.26 8.30
CA GLN A 58 18.87 -6.33 7.67
C GLN A 58 19.60 -5.20 6.97
N ALA A 59 19.33 -5.04 5.68
CA ALA A 59 19.81 -3.89 4.93
C ALA A 59 19.26 -2.57 5.50
N PRO A 60 20.00 -1.46 5.36
CA PRO A 60 19.53 -0.15 5.81
C PRO A 60 18.26 0.29 5.06
N TYR A 61 17.36 0.99 5.76
CA TYR A 61 16.14 1.52 5.14
C TYR A 61 16.36 2.90 4.53
N THR A 62 17.32 3.65 5.05
CA THR A 62 17.62 5.01 4.61
C THR A 62 19.09 5.18 4.25
N LYS A 63 19.35 6.15 3.37
CA LYS A 63 20.74 6.52 3.01
C LYS A 63 21.45 7.07 4.26
N GLY A 64 22.53 6.42 4.66
CA GLY A 64 23.31 6.81 5.85
C GLY A 64 23.10 5.91 7.08
N ASP A 65 22.13 5.01 7.06
CA ASP A 65 22.01 3.97 8.07
C ASP A 65 23.29 3.12 8.16
N PRO A 66 23.63 2.59 9.34
CA PRO A 66 24.78 1.73 9.47
C PRO A 66 24.59 0.43 8.68
N LEU A 67 25.64 0.07 7.94
CA LEU A 67 25.64 -1.19 7.20
C LEU A 67 25.84 -2.38 8.15
N PRO A 68 25.22 -3.55 7.87
CA PRO A 68 25.44 -4.76 8.62
C PRO A 68 26.91 -5.16 8.71
N SER A 69 27.34 -5.68 9.85
CA SER A 69 28.72 -6.10 10.07
C SER A 69 28.92 -7.57 9.73
N VAL A 70 29.78 -7.86 8.78
CA VAL A 70 30.13 -9.24 8.39
C VAL A 70 30.73 -10.03 9.56
N ASP A 71 31.53 -9.38 10.42
CA ASP A 71 32.11 -10.05 11.59
C ASP A 71 31.09 -10.42 12.66
N VAL A 72 30.03 -9.61 12.80
CA VAL A 72 28.89 -9.92 13.66
C VAL A 72 28.13 -11.12 13.11
N VAL A 73 27.83 -11.13 11.80
CA VAL A 73 27.16 -12.25 11.13
C VAL A 73 27.96 -13.54 11.31
N ARG A 74 29.26 -13.50 11.09
CA ARG A 74 30.14 -14.65 11.34
C ARG A 74 30.10 -15.10 12.79
N ALA A 75 30.16 -14.18 13.76
CA ALA A 75 30.12 -14.50 15.18
C ALA A 75 28.80 -15.16 15.60
N LEU A 76 27.65 -14.72 15.04
CA LEU A 76 26.34 -15.36 15.27
C LEU A 76 26.31 -16.78 14.68
N ILE A 77 26.83 -16.97 13.47
CA ILE A 77 26.92 -18.30 12.84
C ILE A 77 27.86 -19.23 13.64
N GLU A 78 29.01 -18.75 14.06
CA GLU A 78 29.93 -19.49 14.91
C GLU A 78 29.32 -19.87 16.26
N ALA A 79 28.42 -19.02 16.78
CA ALA A 79 27.67 -19.29 18.01
C ALA A 79 26.52 -20.30 17.82
N GLY A 80 26.27 -20.77 16.60
CA GLY A 80 25.24 -21.76 16.29
C GLY A 80 23.90 -21.17 15.85
N ALA A 81 23.89 -19.93 15.37
CA ALA A 81 22.67 -19.37 14.75
C ALA A 81 22.24 -20.21 13.55
N ASP A 82 20.95 -20.54 13.49
CA ASP A 82 20.37 -21.23 12.34
C ASP A 82 20.26 -20.27 11.16
N VAL A 83 21.09 -20.47 10.14
CA VAL A 83 21.12 -19.66 8.91
C VAL A 83 19.87 -19.80 8.05
N ASN A 84 19.01 -20.78 8.34
CA ASN A 84 17.75 -21.03 7.67
C ASN A 84 16.53 -20.87 8.60
N ALA A 85 16.73 -20.25 9.77
CA ALA A 85 15.60 -19.90 10.64
C ALA A 85 14.55 -19.12 9.85
N ARG A 86 13.25 -19.35 10.15
CA ARG A 86 12.15 -18.68 9.47
C ARG A 86 11.43 -17.75 10.44
N ASP A 87 11.22 -16.51 10.03
CA ASP A 87 10.41 -15.54 10.75
C ASP A 87 8.89 -15.81 10.57
N ALA A 88 8.04 -14.94 11.10
CA ALA A 88 6.59 -15.05 10.99
C ALA A 88 6.10 -15.01 9.53
N HIS A 89 6.87 -14.43 8.61
CA HIS A 89 6.60 -14.36 7.17
C HIS A 89 7.28 -15.49 6.38
N GLN A 90 7.84 -16.50 7.07
CA GLN A 90 8.58 -17.61 6.47
C GLN A 90 9.86 -17.18 5.73
N GLN A 91 10.37 -15.98 5.99
CA GLN A 91 11.60 -15.46 5.40
C GLN A 91 12.82 -15.95 6.19
N THR A 92 13.94 -16.17 5.49
CA THR A 92 15.22 -16.55 6.10
C THR A 92 16.15 -15.33 6.23
N PRO A 93 17.21 -15.38 7.07
CA PRO A 93 18.19 -14.30 7.15
C PRO A 93 18.76 -13.89 5.79
N LEU A 94 18.90 -14.84 4.85
CA LEU A 94 19.37 -14.53 3.50
C LEU A 94 18.41 -13.61 2.75
N ILE A 95 17.10 -13.81 2.87
CA ILE A 95 16.09 -12.92 2.27
C ILE A 95 16.17 -11.52 2.87
N HIS A 96 16.31 -11.41 4.20
CA HIS A 96 16.47 -10.12 4.88
C HIS A 96 17.74 -9.36 4.44
N ALA A 97 18.80 -10.07 4.04
CA ALA A 97 20.02 -9.45 3.53
C ALA A 97 19.87 -8.86 2.11
N VAL A 98 18.87 -9.33 1.32
CA VAL A 98 18.65 -8.92 -0.08
C VAL A 98 17.44 -8.03 -0.30
N SER A 99 16.64 -7.78 0.73
CA SER A 99 15.31 -7.15 0.63
C SER A 99 15.31 -5.65 0.34
N TYR A 100 16.44 -5.07 -0.13
CA TYR A 100 16.54 -3.62 -0.38
C TYR A 100 17.26 -3.29 -1.69
N GLU A 101 16.90 -2.15 -2.31
CA GLU A 101 17.69 -1.54 -3.38
C GLU A 101 18.92 -0.85 -2.77
N PRO A 102 20.08 -1.49 -2.73
CA PRO A 102 21.24 -0.92 -2.09
C PRO A 102 21.84 0.18 -2.97
N ASP A 103 22.36 1.23 -2.34
CA ASP A 103 23.38 2.04 -2.98
C ASP A 103 24.65 1.19 -3.19
N LYS A 104 25.64 1.72 -3.90
CA LYS A 104 26.83 0.93 -4.28
C LYS A 104 27.59 0.35 -3.09
N ASP A 105 27.65 1.08 -1.98
CA ASP A 105 28.41 0.66 -0.78
C ASP A 105 27.63 -0.40 0.00
N SER A 106 26.32 -0.28 0.06
CA SER A 106 25.44 -1.28 0.67
C SER A 106 25.31 -2.54 -0.18
N GLU A 107 25.41 -2.45 -1.51
CA GLU A 107 25.44 -3.60 -2.40
C GLU A 107 26.65 -4.51 -2.15
N ASP A 108 27.86 -3.94 -2.12
CA ASP A 108 29.09 -4.71 -1.85
C ASP A 108 29.00 -5.40 -0.49
N ARG A 109 28.43 -4.74 0.51
CA ARG A 109 28.20 -5.32 1.84
C ARG A 109 27.15 -6.41 1.82
N ALA A 110 26.03 -6.23 1.13
CA ALA A 110 25.01 -7.24 0.97
C ALA A 110 25.57 -8.50 0.29
N LEU A 111 26.34 -8.33 -0.78
CA LEU A 111 27.01 -9.44 -1.48
C LEU A 111 27.95 -10.23 -0.55
N GLU A 112 28.73 -9.53 0.30
CA GLU A 112 29.61 -10.19 1.23
C GLU A 112 28.84 -11.01 2.28
N ILE A 113 27.75 -10.44 2.84
CA ILE A 113 26.89 -11.13 3.81
C ILE A 113 26.20 -12.34 3.18
N ILE A 114 25.61 -12.19 1.99
CA ILE A 114 24.95 -13.28 1.28
C ILE A 114 25.93 -14.44 1.04
N ARG A 115 27.18 -14.14 0.64
CA ARG A 115 28.21 -15.15 0.44
C ARG A 115 28.56 -15.87 1.74
N VAL A 116 28.62 -15.14 2.87
CA VAL A 116 28.85 -15.74 4.19
C VAL A 116 27.69 -16.65 4.59
N LEU A 117 26.46 -16.20 4.44
CA LEU A 117 25.25 -17.00 4.73
C LEU A 117 25.21 -18.26 3.85
N ARG A 118 25.45 -18.13 2.54
CA ARG A 118 25.49 -19.28 1.62
C ARG A 118 26.60 -20.27 1.98
N ALA A 119 27.79 -19.78 2.30
CA ALA A 119 28.90 -20.64 2.73
C ALA A 119 28.57 -21.44 4.01
N ALA A 120 27.70 -20.90 4.85
CA ALA A 120 27.16 -21.57 6.04
C ALA A 120 25.93 -22.45 5.74
N GLY A 121 25.49 -22.56 4.49
CA GLY A 121 24.34 -23.39 4.07
C GLY A 121 23.01 -22.62 4.04
N GLY A 122 23.04 -21.30 4.05
CA GLY A 122 21.85 -20.45 3.88
C GLY A 122 21.19 -20.63 2.52
N LYS A 123 19.86 -20.69 2.53
CA LYS A 123 19.03 -20.96 1.34
C LYS A 123 17.89 -19.96 1.24
N VAL A 124 17.39 -19.77 0.01
CA VAL A 124 16.12 -19.13 -0.26
C VAL A 124 15.05 -20.23 -0.31
N PRO A 125 14.00 -20.16 0.52
CA PRO A 125 12.90 -21.11 0.43
C PRO A 125 12.17 -20.97 -0.90
N SER A 126 11.77 -22.10 -1.51
CA SER A 126 11.05 -22.12 -2.80
C SER A 126 9.64 -21.55 -2.69
N GLU A 127 9.07 -21.58 -1.48
CA GLU A 127 7.70 -21.12 -1.21
C GLU A 127 7.61 -19.64 -0.86
N VAL A 128 8.73 -18.95 -0.74
CA VAL A 128 8.72 -17.50 -0.48
C VAL A 128 8.26 -16.77 -1.73
N THR A 129 6.95 -16.63 -1.82
CA THR A 129 6.35 -15.56 -2.61
C THR A 129 6.58 -14.28 -1.85
N ASP A 130 7.28 -13.37 -2.46
CA ASP A 130 7.56 -12.08 -1.85
C ASP A 130 6.27 -11.27 -1.65
N ARG A 131 5.72 -11.32 -0.44
CA ARG A 131 4.58 -10.47 -0.05
C ARG A 131 4.96 -8.99 0.05
N SER A 132 6.26 -8.70 0.13
CA SER A 132 6.76 -7.32 0.26
C SER A 132 7.35 -6.76 -1.03
N GLY A 133 7.31 -7.50 -2.16
CA GLY A 133 7.97 -7.11 -3.41
C GLY A 133 9.50 -7.06 -3.30
N GLY A 134 10.10 -7.51 -2.15
CA GLY A 134 11.48 -7.27 -1.78
C GLY A 134 12.49 -8.23 -2.39
N ALA A 135 12.24 -9.54 -2.37
CA ALA A 135 13.25 -10.55 -2.74
C ALA A 135 13.75 -10.45 -4.19
N PHE A 136 12.99 -9.78 -5.06
CA PHE A 136 13.33 -9.67 -6.49
C PHE A 136 13.42 -8.23 -6.99
N ARG A 137 13.43 -7.24 -6.11
CA ARG A 137 13.82 -5.85 -6.43
C ARG A 137 15.34 -5.66 -6.45
N LEU A 138 16.08 -6.72 -6.73
CA LEU A 138 17.53 -6.66 -6.78
C LEU A 138 17.98 -5.77 -7.95
N SER A 139 18.87 -4.84 -7.66
CA SER A 139 19.30 -3.86 -8.65
C SER A 139 20.40 -4.37 -9.56
N THR A 140 21.09 -5.47 -9.21
CA THR A 140 22.28 -5.90 -9.92
C THR A 140 22.30 -7.39 -10.26
N GLU A 141 23.02 -7.71 -11.34
CA GLU A 141 23.27 -9.09 -11.78
C GLU A 141 23.97 -9.90 -10.68
N ALA A 142 24.91 -9.28 -9.94
CA ALA A 142 25.67 -9.97 -8.93
C ALA A 142 24.80 -10.47 -7.77
N LEU A 143 23.87 -9.65 -7.30
CA LEU A 143 22.90 -10.03 -6.26
C LEU A 143 21.95 -11.13 -6.76
N TYR A 144 21.39 -11.00 -7.97
CA TYR A 144 20.54 -12.04 -8.55
C TYR A 144 21.28 -13.37 -8.66
N ARG A 145 22.53 -13.35 -9.09
CA ARG A 145 23.36 -14.56 -9.22
C ARG A 145 23.50 -15.28 -7.88
N GLU A 146 23.83 -14.53 -6.82
CA GLU A 146 23.99 -15.10 -5.46
C GLU A 146 22.68 -15.68 -4.93
N VAL A 147 21.56 -14.99 -5.13
CA VAL A 147 20.22 -15.42 -4.67
C VAL A 147 19.74 -16.65 -5.43
N LEU A 148 19.91 -16.68 -6.74
CA LEU A 148 19.59 -17.85 -7.58
C LEU A 148 20.48 -19.06 -7.22
N ASP A 149 21.76 -18.83 -6.94
CA ASP A 149 22.69 -19.88 -6.47
C ASP A 149 22.33 -20.37 -5.05
N ALA A 150 21.61 -19.58 -4.25
CA ALA A 150 21.07 -19.97 -2.96
C ALA A 150 19.75 -20.75 -3.05
N GLY A 151 19.25 -20.99 -4.27
CA GLY A 151 18.06 -21.81 -4.52
C GLY A 151 16.78 -21.05 -4.83
N ALA A 152 16.85 -19.73 -5.03
CA ALA A 152 15.68 -18.94 -5.45
C ALA A 152 15.12 -19.44 -6.77
N THR A 153 13.79 -19.41 -6.92
CA THR A 153 13.09 -19.78 -8.15
C THR A 153 13.18 -18.65 -9.17
N VAL A 154 13.72 -18.93 -10.35
CA VAL A 154 13.91 -17.91 -11.41
C VAL A 154 12.59 -17.34 -11.95
N ASN A 155 11.48 -18.11 -11.85
CA ASN A 155 10.15 -17.75 -12.33
C ASN A 155 9.17 -17.42 -11.20
N VAL A 156 9.68 -17.05 -10.02
CA VAL A 156 8.82 -16.59 -8.92
C VAL A 156 8.02 -15.37 -9.37
N ARG A 157 6.81 -15.22 -8.81
CA ARG A 157 5.91 -14.11 -9.14
C ARG A 157 5.72 -13.22 -7.92
N ASP A 158 5.76 -11.91 -8.15
CA ASP A 158 5.35 -10.93 -7.14
C ASP A 158 3.82 -10.77 -7.06
N ASP A 159 3.36 -9.87 -6.20
CA ASP A 159 1.93 -9.61 -6.01
C ASP A 159 1.22 -9.13 -7.29
N SER A 160 1.95 -8.52 -8.23
CA SER A 160 1.44 -8.14 -9.55
C SER A 160 1.54 -9.28 -10.59
N GLY A 161 1.97 -10.47 -10.19
CA GLY A 161 2.20 -11.60 -11.08
C GLY A 161 3.45 -11.48 -11.94
N GLN A 162 4.28 -10.45 -11.77
CA GLN A 162 5.51 -10.24 -12.52
C GLN A 162 6.60 -11.21 -12.09
N THR A 163 7.33 -11.74 -13.07
CA THR A 163 8.55 -12.51 -12.83
C THR A 163 9.78 -11.59 -12.80
N PRO A 164 10.95 -12.04 -12.28
CA PRO A 164 12.19 -11.28 -12.35
C PRO A 164 12.53 -10.81 -13.78
N LEU A 165 12.13 -11.57 -14.81
CA LEU A 165 12.35 -11.21 -16.20
C LEU A 165 11.48 -10.02 -16.65
N HIS A 166 10.22 -9.92 -16.20
CA HIS A 166 9.38 -8.73 -16.42
C HIS A 166 10.05 -7.48 -15.84
N ARG A 167 10.53 -7.58 -14.60
CA ARG A 167 11.21 -6.46 -13.92
C ARG A 167 12.51 -6.06 -14.60
N ALA A 168 13.34 -7.04 -14.99
CA ALA A 168 14.58 -6.77 -15.72
C ALA A 168 14.32 -6.01 -17.03
N MET A 169 13.23 -6.36 -17.71
CA MET A 169 12.77 -5.67 -18.92
C MET A 169 12.22 -4.28 -18.62
N GLY A 170 11.43 -4.12 -17.56
CA GLY A 170 10.89 -2.83 -17.11
C GLY A 170 11.94 -1.80 -16.69
N VAL A 171 13.15 -2.24 -16.31
CA VAL A 171 14.26 -1.34 -15.95
C VAL A 171 15.35 -1.27 -17.04
N GLY A 172 15.22 -2.03 -18.12
CA GLY A 172 16.14 -2.02 -19.26
C GLY A 172 17.56 -2.48 -18.93
N LYS A 173 17.72 -3.57 -18.12
CA LYS A 173 19.03 -4.12 -17.70
C LYS A 173 19.39 -5.39 -18.48
N PRO A 174 20.14 -5.29 -19.60
CA PRO A 174 20.41 -6.41 -20.48
C PRO A 174 21.27 -7.52 -19.85
N GLU A 175 22.16 -7.19 -18.93
CA GLU A 175 23.00 -8.17 -18.22
C GLU A 175 22.13 -9.07 -17.34
N LEU A 176 21.14 -8.48 -16.66
CA LEU A 176 20.19 -9.21 -15.83
C LEU A 176 19.27 -10.09 -16.68
N VAL A 177 18.78 -9.57 -17.83
CA VAL A 177 17.99 -10.36 -18.78
C VAL A 177 18.77 -11.60 -19.23
N LYS A 178 20.04 -11.45 -19.60
CA LYS A 178 20.90 -12.57 -20.00
C LYS A 178 21.06 -13.60 -18.89
N LEU A 179 21.35 -13.14 -17.66
CA LEU A 179 21.49 -14.04 -16.51
C LEU A 179 20.21 -14.85 -16.28
N LEU A 180 19.04 -14.18 -16.29
CA LEU A 180 17.75 -14.84 -16.06
C LEU A 180 17.44 -15.87 -17.15
N LEU A 181 17.72 -15.56 -18.42
CA LEU A 181 17.60 -16.50 -19.54
C LEU A 181 18.54 -17.70 -19.39
N GLU A 182 19.80 -17.49 -18.99
CA GLU A 182 20.76 -18.57 -18.71
C GLU A 182 20.30 -19.49 -17.57
N ARG A 183 19.51 -18.96 -16.65
CA ARG A 183 18.94 -19.71 -15.51
C ARG A 183 17.57 -20.32 -15.80
N GLY A 184 17.06 -20.22 -17.04
CA GLY A 184 15.82 -20.85 -17.48
C GLY A 184 14.57 -20.05 -17.15
N ALA A 185 14.67 -18.72 -17.16
CA ALA A 185 13.49 -17.87 -17.07
C ALA A 185 12.54 -18.14 -18.25
N ASP A 186 11.23 -18.19 -17.94
CA ASP A 186 10.20 -18.30 -18.96
C ASP A 186 10.11 -16.99 -19.76
N VAL A 187 10.55 -17.04 -21.01
CA VAL A 187 10.66 -15.87 -21.90
C VAL A 187 9.32 -15.24 -22.26
N ASN A 188 8.23 -15.99 -22.13
CA ASN A 188 6.88 -15.58 -22.49
C ASN A 188 5.89 -15.73 -21.32
N ALA A 189 6.37 -15.77 -20.08
CA ALA A 189 5.51 -15.71 -18.91
C ALA A 189 4.58 -14.50 -19.02
N ILE A 190 3.34 -14.63 -18.61
CA ILE A 190 2.42 -13.48 -18.53
C ILE A 190 2.31 -12.99 -17.08
N ASP A 191 2.28 -11.68 -16.88
CA ASP A 191 2.03 -11.06 -15.57
C ASP A 191 0.52 -11.01 -15.25
N GLY A 192 0.14 -10.38 -14.13
CA GLY A 192 -1.25 -10.22 -13.71
C GLY A 192 -2.09 -9.34 -14.65
N LEU A 193 -1.44 -8.56 -15.52
CA LEU A 193 -2.10 -7.77 -16.57
C LEU A 193 -2.10 -8.48 -17.94
N GLY A 194 -1.63 -9.73 -18.02
CA GLY A 194 -1.53 -10.48 -19.26
C GLY A 194 -0.37 -10.09 -20.16
N ARG A 195 0.58 -9.28 -19.68
CA ARG A 195 1.72 -8.80 -20.45
C ARG A 195 2.88 -9.77 -20.37
N THR A 196 3.64 -9.90 -21.46
CA THR A 196 4.91 -10.63 -21.48
C THR A 196 6.07 -9.73 -21.03
N PRO A 197 7.24 -10.29 -20.63
CA PRO A 197 8.42 -9.48 -20.35
C PRO A 197 8.81 -8.57 -21.51
N LEU A 198 8.70 -9.05 -22.76
CA LEU A 198 8.99 -8.23 -23.93
C LEU A 198 7.96 -7.10 -24.11
N GLY A 199 6.67 -7.39 -23.90
CA GLY A 199 5.60 -6.38 -23.93
C GLY A 199 5.84 -5.25 -22.91
N VAL A 200 6.21 -5.61 -21.67
CA VAL A 200 6.59 -4.65 -20.63
C VAL A 200 7.78 -3.78 -21.07
N GLY A 201 8.85 -4.42 -21.57
CA GLY A 201 10.06 -3.69 -21.99
C GLY A 201 9.83 -2.74 -23.16
N LEU A 202 8.98 -3.11 -24.13
CA LEU A 202 8.63 -2.27 -25.26
C LEU A 202 7.83 -1.03 -24.80
N ARG A 203 6.83 -1.22 -23.96
CA ARG A 203 6.01 -0.13 -23.40
C ARG A 203 6.83 0.83 -22.57
N THR A 204 7.59 0.33 -21.59
CA THR A 204 8.42 1.18 -20.74
C THR A 204 9.46 1.98 -21.53
N LYS A 205 10.06 1.37 -22.56
CA LYS A 205 10.97 2.09 -23.46
C LYS A 205 10.28 3.27 -24.16
N GLU A 206 9.05 3.08 -24.62
CA GLU A 206 8.26 4.12 -25.27
C GLU A 206 7.90 5.23 -24.29
N GLU A 207 7.40 4.89 -23.11
CA GLU A 207 7.07 5.84 -22.04
C GLU A 207 8.28 6.68 -21.61
N VAL A 208 9.42 6.04 -21.35
CA VAL A 208 10.67 6.73 -20.99
C VAL A 208 11.18 7.63 -22.12
N TRP A 209 11.03 7.21 -23.38
CA TRP A 209 11.39 8.03 -24.53
C TRP A 209 10.52 9.28 -24.61
N VAL A 210 9.22 9.13 -24.46
CA VAL A 210 8.26 10.26 -24.52
C VAL A 210 8.46 11.22 -23.35
N ALA A 211 8.61 10.71 -22.12
CA ALA A 211 8.70 11.54 -20.92
C ALA A 211 10.03 12.30 -20.79
N HIS A 212 11.14 11.71 -21.23
CA HIS A 212 12.47 12.23 -20.92
C HIS A 212 13.35 12.53 -22.14
N ASN A 213 12.87 12.27 -23.35
CA ASN A 213 13.64 12.43 -24.61
C ASN A 213 15.06 11.80 -24.52
N LYS A 214 15.21 10.72 -23.73
CA LYS A 214 16.50 10.07 -23.47
C LYS A 214 16.64 8.81 -24.31
N ARG A 215 17.80 8.65 -24.96
CA ARG A 215 18.19 7.37 -25.55
C ARG A 215 18.33 6.34 -24.43
N THR A 216 17.70 5.19 -24.60
CA THR A 216 17.68 4.10 -23.61
C THR A 216 18.40 2.87 -24.18
N PRO A 217 19.76 2.91 -24.34
CA PRO A 217 20.51 1.83 -24.97
C PRO A 217 20.37 0.50 -24.23
N GLY A 218 20.17 0.53 -22.90
CA GLY A 218 19.92 -0.65 -22.08
C GLY A 218 18.64 -1.37 -22.51
N PHE A 219 17.53 -0.63 -22.72
CA PHE A 219 16.27 -1.24 -23.20
C PHE A 219 16.43 -1.89 -24.56
N VAL A 220 17.12 -1.23 -25.50
CA VAL A 220 17.36 -1.82 -26.83
C VAL A 220 18.15 -3.12 -26.73
N ALA A 221 19.19 -3.16 -25.92
CA ALA A 221 19.99 -4.36 -25.72
C ALA A 221 19.21 -5.49 -25.00
N ALA A 222 18.37 -5.13 -24.02
CA ALA A 222 17.50 -6.09 -23.32
C ALA A 222 16.44 -6.67 -24.26
N ILE A 223 15.78 -5.82 -25.06
CA ILE A 223 14.80 -6.23 -26.08
C ILE A 223 15.43 -7.20 -27.07
N ASN A 224 16.57 -6.82 -27.66
CA ASN A 224 17.27 -7.68 -28.63
C ASN A 224 17.68 -9.05 -28.02
N ALA A 225 18.11 -9.05 -26.76
CA ALA A 225 18.48 -10.30 -26.07
C ALA A 225 17.27 -11.21 -25.88
N LEU A 226 16.12 -10.63 -25.50
CA LEU A 226 14.89 -11.40 -25.26
C LEU A 226 14.25 -11.88 -26.56
N GLU A 227 14.24 -11.08 -27.63
CA GLU A 227 13.79 -11.48 -28.97
C GLU A 227 14.63 -12.63 -29.51
N ALA A 228 15.96 -12.57 -29.36
CA ALA A 228 16.87 -13.65 -29.75
C ALA A 228 16.60 -14.97 -28.98
N ALA A 229 16.06 -14.86 -27.75
CA ALA A 229 15.64 -16.04 -26.96
C ALA A 229 14.22 -16.52 -27.29
N GLY A 230 13.51 -15.88 -28.24
CA GLY A 230 12.16 -16.26 -28.64
C GLY A 230 11.05 -15.53 -27.86
N GLY A 231 11.39 -14.41 -27.20
CA GLY A 231 10.42 -13.52 -26.56
C GLY A 231 9.43 -12.94 -27.57
N LYS A 232 8.19 -12.83 -27.16
CA LYS A 232 7.09 -12.26 -27.94
C LYS A 232 6.51 -11.04 -27.21
N ALA A 233 6.10 -10.02 -27.96
CA ALA A 233 5.46 -8.83 -27.39
C ALA A 233 4.11 -9.16 -26.73
N SER A 234 3.40 -10.15 -27.25
CA SER A 234 2.16 -10.68 -26.67
C SER A 234 2.05 -12.17 -26.95
N VAL A 235 1.30 -12.87 -26.11
CA VAL A 235 0.90 -14.27 -26.31
C VAL A 235 -0.59 -14.41 -26.03
N PRO A 236 -1.29 -15.38 -26.64
CA PRO A 236 -2.69 -15.63 -26.30
C PRO A 236 -2.85 -15.98 -24.83
N ILE A 237 -3.70 -15.24 -24.14
CA ILE A 237 -4.07 -15.51 -22.74
C ILE A 237 -5.09 -16.63 -22.72
N GLN A 238 -4.86 -17.63 -21.87
CA GLN A 238 -5.87 -18.64 -21.54
C GLN A 238 -6.37 -18.32 -20.13
N HIS A 239 -7.63 -17.89 -20.04
CA HIS A 239 -8.24 -17.63 -18.75
C HIS A 239 -8.38 -18.92 -17.95
N ASP A 240 -7.83 -18.93 -16.73
CA ASP A 240 -8.03 -20.02 -15.77
C ASP A 240 -9.21 -19.68 -14.86
N PRO A 241 -10.36 -20.34 -15.03
CA PRO A 241 -11.52 -20.06 -14.21
C PRO A 241 -11.37 -20.47 -12.73
N THR A 242 -10.33 -21.18 -12.35
CA THR A 242 -10.08 -21.59 -10.95
C THR A 242 -9.24 -20.58 -10.19
N ASP A 243 -8.55 -19.67 -10.89
CA ASP A 243 -7.79 -18.57 -10.30
C ASP A 243 -8.59 -17.26 -10.45
N PRO A 244 -9.13 -16.69 -9.35
CA PRO A 244 -9.90 -15.44 -9.42
C PRO A 244 -9.07 -14.23 -9.88
N PHE A 245 -7.76 -14.39 -9.96
CA PHE A 245 -6.82 -13.35 -10.38
C PHE A 245 -6.23 -13.61 -11.77
N ALA A 246 -6.68 -14.65 -12.46
CA ALA A 246 -6.22 -14.95 -13.81
C ALA A 246 -6.66 -13.84 -14.78
N PRO A 247 -5.77 -13.35 -15.65
CA PRO A 247 -6.14 -12.33 -16.61
C PRO A 247 -7.19 -12.84 -17.61
N PHE A 248 -8.18 -11.98 -17.91
CA PHE A 248 -9.18 -12.23 -18.94
C PHE A 248 -8.65 -11.76 -20.29
N PRO A 249 -8.65 -12.62 -21.32
CA PRO A 249 -8.22 -12.22 -22.65
C PRO A 249 -9.20 -11.22 -23.26
N ILE A 250 -8.69 -10.27 -24.01
CA ILE A 250 -9.48 -9.35 -24.84
C ILE A 250 -9.14 -9.58 -26.31
N ASP A 251 -10.16 -9.67 -27.15
CA ASP A 251 -9.97 -9.53 -28.60
C ASP A 251 -9.93 -8.04 -28.94
N GLU A 252 -8.74 -7.52 -29.21
CA GLU A 252 -8.50 -6.11 -29.51
C GLU A 252 -9.34 -5.61 -30.70
N ALA A 253 -9.51 -6.46 -31.73
CA ALA A 253 -10.31 -6.09 -32.90
C ALA A 253 -11.80 -6.02 -32.57
N ALA A 254 -12.29 -6.95 -31.75
CA ALA A 254 -13.68 -6.92 -31.28
C ALA A 254 -13.92 -5.72 -30.37
N LEU A 255 -13.00 -5.42 -29.45
CA LEU A 255 -13.07 -4.23 -28.57
C LEU A 255 -13.06 -2.94 -29.39
N THR A 256 -12.12 -2.78 -30.32
CA THR A 256 -12.07 -1.59 -31.19
C THR A 256 -13.39 -1.38 -31.93
N LYS A 257 -13.99 -2.47 -32.41
CA LYS A 257 -15.29 -2.40 -33.07
C LYS A 257 -16.43 -2.04 -32.10
N ALA A 258 -16.44 -2.59 -30.90
CA ALA A 258 -17.44 -2.28 -29.87
C ALA A 258 -17.38 -0.82 -29.43
N LEU A 259 -16.19 -0.22 -29.47
CA LEU A 259 -15.95 1.18 -29.13
C LEU A 259 -16.10 2.13 -30.34
N GLU A 260 -16.45 1.62 -31.56
CA GLU A 260 -16.59 2.47 -32.74
C GLU A 260 -17.73 3.47 -32.56
N GLY A 261 -17.40 4.76 -32.68
CA GLY A 261 -18.35 5.86 -32.47
C GLY A 261 -18.49 6.34 -31.01
N LYS A 262 -17.90 5.64 -30.04
CA LYS A 262 -17.74 6.13 -28.66
C LYS A 262 -16.47 6.98 -28.58
N LYS A 263 -16.42 7.98 -27.69
CA LYS A 263 -15.24 8.84 -27.47
C LYS A 263 -14.13 8.12 -26.69
N LEU A 264 -13.98 6.82 -26.87
CA LEU A 264 -13.07 5.99 -26.11
C LEU A 264 -11.82 5.74 -26.92
N SER A 265 -10.69 6.18 -26.40
CA SER A 265 -9.37 5.91 -27.01
C SER A 265 -8.44 5.29 -25.98
N PHE A 266 -7.88 4.15 -26.31
CA PHE A 266 -6.76 3.58 -25.54
C PHE A 266 -5.46 4.10 -26.12
N LYS A 267 -4.54 4.53 -25.24
CA LYS A 267 -3.20 4.98 -25.67
C LYS A 267 -2.35 3.84 -26.25
N HIS A 268 -2.64 2.60 -25.82
CA HIS A 268 -1.89 1.40 -26.19
C HIS A 268 -2.83 0.23 -26.43
N ALA A 269 -2.38 -0.76 -27.18
CA ALA A 269 -3.05 -2.04 -27.28
C ALA A 269 -3.10 -2.71 -25.90
N VAL A 270 -4.27 -3.20 -25.49
CA VAL A 270 -4.47 -3.87 -24.21
C VAL A 270 -4.47 -5.37 -24.38
N SER A 271 -3.77 -6.08 -23.50
CA SER A 271 -3.62 -7.52 -23.56
C SER A 271 -4.74 -8.26 -22.81
N SER A 272 -5.32 -7.61 -21.81
CA SER A 272 -6.33 -8.20 -20.90
C SER A 272 -7.31 -7.18 -20.36
N ALA A 273 -8.44 -7.66 -19.80
CA ALA A 273 -9.39 -6.81 -19.10
C ALA A 273 -8.78 -6.17 -17.84
N GLN A 274 -7.85 -6.85 -17.16
CA GLN A 274 -7.11 -6.27 -16.05
C GLN A 274 -6.24 -5.09 -16.49
N GLU A 275 -5.59 -5.20 -17.64
CA GLU A 275 -4.82 -4.08 -18.17
C GLU A 275 -5.72 -2.90 -18.53
N LEU A 276 -6.87 -3.17 -19.12
CA LEU A 276 -7.86 -2.14 -19.42
C LEU A 276 -8.38 -1.45 -18.15
N ALA A 277 -8.63 -2.21 -17.09
CA ALA A 277 -9.12 -1.66 -15.82
C ALA A 277 -8.17 -0.57 -15.24
N THR A 278 -6.88 -0.59 -15.58
CA THR A 278 -5.94 0.47 -15.18
C THR A 278 -6.18 1.83 -15.84
N GLY A 279 -7.02 1.90 -16.85
CA GLY A 279 -7.32 3.11 -17.60
C GLY A 279 -8.79 3.54 -17.56
N LEU A 280 -9.60 2.94 -16.67
CA LEU A 280 -11.01 3.25 -16.52
C LEU A 280 -11.24 4.49 -15.62
N HIS A 281 -10.64 5.62 -15.98
CA HIS A 281 -10.84 6.88 -15.28
C HIS A 281 -12.13 7.57 -15.76
N SER A 282 -12.86 8.16 -14.84
CA SER A 282 -14.07 8.94 -15.10
C SER A 282 -13.76 10.38 -15.56
N PHE A 283 -12.66 10.98 -15.10
CA PHE A 283 -12.24 12.35 -15.42
C PHE A 283 -13.41 13.38 -15.45
N GLY A 284 -14.31 13.29 -14.48
CA GLY A 284 -15.46 14.18 -14.35
C GLY A 284 -16.73 13.73 -15.09
N ASP A 285 -16.71 12.58 -15.77
CA ASP A 285 -17.88 11.91 -16.30
C ASP A 285 -17.87 10.42 -15.94
N PRO A 286 -18.49 10.02 -14.83
CA PRO A 286 -18.52 8.63 -14.36
C PRO A 286 -19.03 7.64 -15.42
N SER A 287 -19.94 8.09 -16.29
CA SER A 287 -20.49 7.24 -17.34
C SER A 287 -19.45 6.80 -18.37
N ASP A 288 -18.37 7.56 -18.57
CA ASP A 288 -17.34 7.22 -19.54
C ASP A 288 -16.55 5.97 -19.14
N ALA A 289 -16.26 5.80 -17.84
CA ALA A 289 -15.57 4.60 -17.32
C ALA A 289 -16.48 3.36 -17.39
N LEU A 290 -17.74 3.50 -16.98
CA LEU A 290 -18.73 2.42 -17.01
C LEU A 290 -19.06 1.99 -18.45
N ASP A 291 -19.20 2.92 -19.39
CA ASP A 291 -19.39 2.65 -20.81
C ASP A 291 -18.25 1.83 -21.43
N LYS A 292 -16.99 2.10 -20.98
CA LYS A 292 -15.82 1.31 -21.37
C LYS A 292 -15.90 -0.10 -20.80
N LEU A 293 -16.27 -0.21 -19.54
CA LEU A 293 -16.38 -1.50 -18.85
C LEU A 293 -17.48 -2.37 -19.47
N GLU A 294 -18.64 -1.79 -19.83
CA GLU A 294 -19.72 -2.47 -20.54
C GLU A 294 -19.24 -2.99 -21.90
N ALA A 295 -18.56 -2.15 -22.69
CA ALA A 295 -18.02 -2.56 -23.98
C ALA A 295 -17.00 -3.70 -23.86
N VAL A 296 -16.24 -3.76 -22.77
CA VAL A 296 -15.35 -4.89 -22.47
C VAL A 296 -16.14 -6.14 -22.16
N SER A 297 -17.16 -6.04 -21.29
CA SER A 297 -18.04 -7.14 -20.93
C SER A 297 -18.61 -7.84 -22.17
N ASP A 298 -19.08 -7.06 -23.14
CA ASP A 298 -19.69 -7.56 -24.39
C ASP A 298 -18.73 -8.38 -25.28
N VAL A 299 -17.40 -8.17 -25.15
CA VAL A 299 -16.41 -8.77 -26.06
C VAL A 299 -15.48 -9.80 -25.41
N LEU A 300 -15.65 -10.09 -24.12
CA LEU A 300 -14.78 -11.04 -23.42
C LEU A 300 -14.87 -12.47 -23.96
N GLY A 301 -16.02 -12.88 -24.47
CA GLY A 301 -16.24 -14.23 -24.99
C GLY A 301 -16.13 -15.35 -23.94
N VAL A 302 -16.25 -14.99 -22.67
CA VAL A 302 -16.25 -15.88 -21.50
C VAL A 302 -17.63 -15.77 -20.86
N GLU A 303 -18.13 -16.85 -20.27
CA GLU A 303 -19.42 -16.80 -19.55
C GLU A 303 -19.26 -16.06 -18.21
N GLU A 304 -20.26 -15.24 -17.89
CA GLU A 304 -20.40 -14.61 -16.58
C GLU A 304 -20.53 -15.66 -15.48
N ARG A 305 -19.93 -15.39 -14.34
CA ARG A 305 -20.04 -16.27 -13.18
C ARG A 305 -19.93 -15.51 -11.89
N THR A 306 -20.51 -16.08 -10.83
CA THR A 306 -20.33 -15.58 -9.47
C THR A 306 -19.05 -16.17 -8.85
N VAL A 307 -18.18 -15.32 -8.35
CA VAL A 307 -16.97 -15.70 -7.58
C VAL A 307 -17.15 -15.33 -6.11
N ARG A 308 -16.80 -16.27 -5.21
CA ARG A 308 -16.81 -16.05 -3.76
C ARG A 308 -15.40 -16.09 -3.21
N LEU A 309 -15.00 -14.98 -2.56
CA LEU A 309 -13.71 -14.83 -1.92
C LEU A 309 -13.86 -14.75 -0.40
N LYS A 310 -12.86 -15.26 0.32
CA LYS A 310 -12.81 -15.11 1.77
C LYS A 310 -12.13 -13.82 2.14
N GLY A 311 -12.76 -13.04 3.02
CA GLY A 311 -12.19 -11.87 3.67
C GLY A 311 -11.65 -12.15 5.08
N PRO A 312 -11.04 -11.16 5.74
CA PRO A 312 -10.75 -9.86 5.16
C PRO A 312 -9.76 -9.98 3.98
N LEU A 313 -10.00 -9.25 2.92
CA LEU A 313 -9.24 -9.30 1.66
C LEU A 313 -8.69 -7.92 1.33
N THR A 314 -7.36 -7.82 1.17
CA THR A 314 -6.69 -6.62 0.65
C THR A 314 -6.21 -6.88 -0.77
N LEU A 315 -6.74 -6.14 -1.73
CA LEU A 315 -6.38 -6.22 -3.14
C LEU A 315 -5.23 -5.24 -3.46
N LYS A 316 -4.00 -5.77 -3.46
CA LYS A 316 -2.76 -5.03 -3.79
C LYS A 316 -2.35 -5.14 -5.25
N ARG A 317 -3.21 -5.70 -6.08
CA ARG A 317 -3.04 -5.86 -7.53
C ARG A 317 -4.33 -5.49 -8.25
N VAL A 318 -4.22 -5.17 -9.52
CA VAL A 318 -5.38 -4.93 -10.38
C VAL A 318 -6.28 -6.17 -10.35
N PHE A 319 -7.56 -5.94 -10.10
CA PHE A 319 -8.60 -6.96 -10.10
C PHE A 319 -9.62 -6.68 -11.20
N PHE A 320 -9.96 -7.69 -11.94
CA PHE A 320 -11.07 -7.68 -12.89
C PHE A 320 -11.84 -8.97 -12.76
N HIS A 321 -13.17 -8.89 -12.75
CA HIS A 321 -14.04 -10.06 -12.75
C HIS A 321 -15.23 -9.85 -13.69
N HIS A 322 -15.58 -10.91 -14.43
CA HIS A 322 -16.74 -10.94 -15.32
C HIS A 322 -17.89 -11.72 -14.67
N GLY A 323 -18.94 -11.02 -14.26
CA GLY A 323 -20.07 -11.47 -13.46
C GLY A 323 -19.98 -10.97 -12.01
N ASP A 324 -20.64 -11.65 -11.08
CA ASP A 324 -20.79 -11.20 -9.70
C ASP A 324 -19.61 -11.56 -8.80
N LEU A 325 -19.33 -10.70 -7.83
CA LEU A 325 -18.34 -10.93 -6.79
C LEU A 325 -18.98 -10.92 -5.40
N GLU A 326 -18.75 -11.97 -4.61
CA GLU A 326 -19.15 -12.03 -3.22
C GLU A 326 -17.90 -12.18 -2.33
N VAL A 327 -17.74 -11.29 -1.33
CA VAL A 327 -16.61 -11.34 -0.37
C VAL A 327 -17.16 -11.59 1.04
N ASP A 328 -16.69 -12.67 1.66
CA ASP A 328 -17.09 -13.05 3.02
C ASP A 328 -16.18 -12.39 4.06
N GLY A 329 -16.46 -11.15 4.40
CA GLY A 329 -15.70 -10.26 5.28
C GLY A 329 -15.40 -8.92 4.62
N ASP A 330 -14.41 -8.18 5.16
CA ASP A 330 -14.03 -6.86 4.65
C ASP A 330 -13.25 -6.94 3.33
N LEU A 331 -13.40 -5.93 2.51
CA LEU A 331 -12.69 -5.73 1.25
C LEU A 331 -11.95 -4.40 1.26
N GLU A 332 -10.63 -4.45 1.14
CA GLU A 332 -9.77 -3.28 0.96
C GLU A 332 -9.19 -3.27 -0.47
N ILE A 333 -9.41 -2.19 -1.19
CA ILE A 333 -9.01 -2.01 -2.59
C ILE A 333 -7.87 -0.97 -2.62
N GLN A 334 -6.69 -1.38 -3.11
CA GLN A 334 -5.51 -0.51 -3.20
C GLN A 334 -5.03 -0.32 -4.64
N LYS A 335 -5.70 -0.91 -5.62
CA LYS A 335 -5.34 -0.89 -7.04
C LYS A 335 -6.60 -0.93 -7.88
N PRO A 336 -6.55 -0.59 -9.17
CA PRO A 336 -7.73 -0.63 -10.04
C PRO A 336 -8.54 -1.91 -9.90
N PHE A 337 -9.85 -1.73 -9.76
CA PHE A 337 -10.84 -2.76 -9.52
C PHE A 337 -12.00 -2.60 -10.49
N ALA A 338 -12.35 -3.65 -11.21
CA ALA A 338 -13.49 -3.64 -12.10
C ALA A 338 -14.28 -4.96 -12.02
N VAL A 339 -15.59 -4.85 -11.92
CA VAL A 339 -16.53 -5.99 -11.89
C VAL A 339 -17.69 -5.68 -12.80
N THR A 340 -18.07 -6.64 -13.66
CA THR A 340 -19.16 -6.45 -14.64
C THR A 340 -20.53 -6.86 -14.13
N GLY A 341 -20.63 -7.43 -12.95
CA GLY A 341 -21.87 -7.81 -12.24
C GLY A 341 -22.00 -7.10 -10.91
N ASP A 342 -22.77 -7.70 -10.02
CA ASP A 342 -22.99 -7.20 -8.67
C ASP A 342 -21.80 -7.50 -7.74
N VAL A 343 -21.58 -6.61 -6.75
CA VAL A 343 -20.58 -6.81 -5.70
C VAL A 343 -21.28 -6.86 -4.35
N ILE A 344 -21.12 -7.98 -3.64
CA ILE A 344 -21.65 -8.18 -2.30
C ILE A 344 -20.50 -8.40 -1.32
N VAL A 345 -20.36 -7.51 -0.34
CA VAL A 345 -19.32 -7.58 0.69
C VAL A 345 -19.98 -7.71 2.06
N HIS A 346 -19.76 -8.86 2.72
CA HIS A 346 -20.30 -9.12 4.06
C HIS A 346 -19.47 -8.43 5.16
N GLY A 347 -19.05 -7.21 4.89
CA GLY A 347 -18.18 -6.39 5.72
C GLY A 347 -18.10 -4.97 5.23
N VAL A 348 -17.00 -4.32 5.54
CA VAL A 348 -16.66 -2.96 5.13
C VAL A 348 -15.94 -3.00 3.78
N VAL A 349 -16.29 -2.10 2.88
CA VAL A 349 -15.51 -1.77 1.69
C VAL A 349 -14.67 -0.54 2.00
N ARG A 350 -13.36 -0.65 1.81
CA ARG A 350 -12.43 0.48 1.87
C ARG A 350 -11.71 0.60 0.54
N ASP A 351 -11.87 1.74 -0.08
CA ASP A 351 -11.09 2.15 -1.22
C ASP A 351 -10.11 3.21 -0.72
N ALA A 352 -8.87 2.83 -0.57
CA ALA A 352 -7.83 3.66 0.04
C ALA A 352 -6.57 3.62 -0.80
N GLY A 353 -6.28 4.72 -1.44
CA GLY A 353 -5.02 4.90 -2.12
C GLY A 353 -5.11 5.62 -3.46
N ASN A 354 -4.12 6.45 -3.70
CA ASN A 354 -4.01 7.32 -4.88
C ASN A 354 -4.05 6.59 -6.25
N ASP A 355 -4.02 5.26 -6.26
CA ASP A 355 -4.01 4.45 -7.48
C ASP A 355 -5.28 3.58 -7.60
N SER A 356 -6.27 3.71 -6.71
CA SER A 356 -7.50 2.96 -6.79
C SER A 356 -8.45 3.59 -7.80
N LEU A 357 -9.05 2.75 -8.61
CA LEU A 357 -10.11 3.08 -9.55
C LEU A 357 -11.14 1.99 -9.41
N VAL A 358 -12.30 2.29 -8.88
CA VAL A 358 -13.34 1.28 -8.68
C VAL A 358 -14.46 1.48 -9.69
N ASN A 359 -14.74 0.43 -10.46
CA ASN A 359 -15.79 0.42 -11.46
C ASN A 359 -16.61 -0.86 -11.35
N ILE A 360 -17.90 -0.74 -11.06
CA ILE A 360 -18.86 -1.83 -10.89
C ILE A 360 -20.04 -1.56 -11.81
N LEU A 361 -20.38 -2.48 -12.73
CA LEU A 361 -21.55 -2.28 -13.62
C LEU A 361 -22.89 -2.56 -12.93
N GLY A 362 -22.92 -3.50 -11.99
CA GLY A 362 -24.11 -3.86 -11.22
C GLY A 362 -24.24 -3.03 -9.93
N ASP A 363 -24.87 -3.63 -8.93
CA ASP A 363 -25.10 -3.06 -7.60
C ASP A 363 -23.93 -3.33 -6.66
N LEU A 364 -23.73 -2.46 -5.65
CA LEU A 364 -22.84 -2.69 -4.52
C LEU A 364 -23.66 -2.85 -3.24
N LYS A 365 -23.45 -3.96 -2.51
CA LYS A 365 -24.02 -4.19 -1.17
C LYS A 365 -22.94 -4.44 -0.14
N CYS A 366 -22.94 -3.66 0.96
CA CYS A 366 -21.95 -3.77 2.01
C CYS A 366 -22.48 -3.35 3.39
N HIS A 367 -21.64 -3.49 4.42
CA HIS A 367 -21.98 -2.92 5.73
C HIS A 367 -21.69 -1.43 5.78
N ALA A 368 -20.54 -1.00 5.26
CA ALA A 368 -20.21 0.41 5.10
C ALA A 368 -19.20 0.57 3.95
N LEU A 369 -19.18 1.76 3.37
CA LEU A 369 -18.26 2.15 2.30
C LEU A 369 -17.44 3.36 2.72
N TYR A 370 -16.12 3.25 2.60
CA TYR A 370 -15.18 4.37 2.65
C TYR A 370 -14.46 4.46 1.31
N THR A 371 -14.42 5.64 0.72
CA THR A 371 -13.65 5.90 -0.50
C THR A 371 -12.94 7.26 -0.42
N ASP A 372 -11.70 7.30 -0.88
CA ASP A 372 -10.93 8.51 -1.16
C ASP A 372 -10.46 8.57 -2.63
N GLY A 373 -11.01 7.71 -3.49
CA GLY A 373 -10.68 7.57 -4.91
C GLY A 373 -11.86 7.73 -5.85
N GLU A 374 -11.64 7.47 -7.16
CA GLU A 374 -12.71 7.37 -8.13
C GLU A 374 -13.51 6.09 -7.92
N PHE A 375 -14.80 6.20 -7.63
CA PHE A 375 -15.66 5.08 -7.33
C PHE A 375 -16.96 5.17 -8.13
N SER A 376 -17.11 4.33 -9.15
CA SER A 376 -18.26 4.33 -10.06
C SER A 376 -19.04 3.03 -10.00
N VAL A 377 -20.35 3.13 -9.72
CA VAL A 377 -21.30 2.01 -9.68
C VAL A 377 -22.42 2.30 -10.67
N GLY A 378 -22.68 1.36 -11.58
CA GLY A 378 -23.72 1.51 -12.59
C GLY A 378 -25.14 1.33 -12.08
N GLY A 379 -25.30 0.68 -10.92
CA GLY A 379 -26.56 0.49 -10.22
C GLY A 379 -26.61 1.24 -8.88
N ASP A 380 -27.22 0.60 -7.89
CA ASP A 380 -27.42 1.14 -6.55
C ASP A 380 -26.28 0.76 -5.59
N ILE A 381 -25.98 1.64 -4.61
CA ILE A 381 -25.16 1.34 -3.45
C ILE A 381 -26.07 1.14 -2.23
N GLU A 382 -26.09 -0.06 -1.68
CA GLU A 382 -26.82 -0.38 -0.45
C GLU A 382 -25.80 -0.62 0.69
N ALA A 383 -25.58 0.38 1.55
CA ALA A 383 -24.77 0.25 2.75
C ALA A 383 -25.66 0.16 3.99
N ARG A 384 -25.41 -0.84 4.84
CA ARG A 384 -26.19 -1.03 6.08
C ARG A 384 -26.08 0.16 7.02
N ASP A 385 -24.91 0.73 7.15
CA ASP A 385 -24.58 1.72 8.18
C ASP A 385 -24.13 3.07 7.60
N VAL A 386 -22.94 3.16 7.01
CA VAL A 386 -22.32 4.43 6.62
C VAL A 386 -21.74 4.36 5.20
N VAL A 387 -21.93 5.43 4.43
CA VAL A 387 -21.15 5.75 3.23
C VAL A 387 -20.39 7.03 3.51
N LEU A 388 -19.07 7.02 3.34
CA LEU A 388 -18.20 8.17 3.54
C LEU A 388 -17.26 8.31 2.35
N GLY A 389 -17.45 9.40 1.58
CA GLY A 389 -16.49 9.90 0.61
C GLY A 389 -15.60 10.93 1.28
N TYR A 390 -14.29 10.78 1.13
CA TYR A 390 -13.33 11.63 1.81
C TYR A 390 -12.30 12.17 0.86
N TYR A 391 -12.13 13.47 0.94
CA TYR A 391 -11.01 14.24 0.41
C TYR A 391 -10.53 13.79 -0.97
N ASN A 392 -10.65 14.62 -1.93
CA ASN A 392 -10.04 14.63 -3.27
C ASN A 392 -11.03 15.15 -4.31
N ASP A 393 -10.53 15.63 -5.42
CA ASP A 393 -11.30 16.01 -6.60
C ASP A 393 -11.94 14.79 -7.33
N HIS A 394 -12.16 13.68 -6.58
CA HIS A 394 -12.76 12.45 -7.11
C HIS A 394 -14.27 12.40 -6.85
N ILE A 395 -14.93 11.48 -7.53
CA ILE A 395 -16.39 11.35 -7.51
C ILE A 395 -16.78 9.93 -7.12
N LEU A 396 -17.72 9.83 -6.17
CA LEU A 396 -18.50 8.62 -5.90
C LEU A 396 -19.79 8.71 -6.70
N SER A 397 -20.01 7.82 -7.68
CA SER A 397 -21.20 7.81 -8.51
C SER A 397 -21.99 6.52 -8.40
N ALA A 398 -23.33 6.64 -8.42
CA ALA A 398 -24.28 5.53 -8.45
C ALA A 398 -25.67 6.05 -8.88
N ASP A 399 -26.61 5.14 -9.20
CA ASP A 399 -28.01 5.54 -9.40
C ASP A 399 -28.62 6.04 -8.08
N THR A 400 -28.56 5.22 -7.02
CA THR A 400 -29.02 5.58 -5.68
C THR A 400 -28.07 5.07 -4.61
N ILE A 401 -27.80 5.90 -3.60
CA ILE A 401 -27.05 5.50 -2.39
C ILE A 401 -28.04 5.38 -1.23
N ARG A 402 -28.17 4.18 -0.66
CA ARG A 402 -29.00 3.89 0.52
C ARG A 402 -28.14 3.54 1.71
N ALA A 403 -28.22 4.35 2.77
CA ALA A 403 -27.49 4.13 4.01
C ALA A 403 -28.23 4.76 5.21
N LYS A 404 -27.80 4.48 6.45
CA LYS A 404 -28.24 5.29 7.59
C LYS A 404 -27.63 6.68 7.56
N VAL A 405 -26.33 6.74 7.28
CA VAL A 405 -25.58 7.99 7.21
C VAL A 405 -24.77 8.05 5.93
N VAL A 406 -24.86 9.17 5.21
CA VAL A 406 -23.97 9.51 4.10
C VAL A 406 -23.21 10.76 4.46
N ILE A 407 -21.90 10.74 4.29
CA ILE A 407 -21.01 11.86 4.56
C ILE A 407 -20.18 12.12 3.30
N GLU A 408 -20.32 13.32 2.75
CA GLU A 408 -19.50 13.88 1.69
C GLU A 408 -18.52 14.85 2.36
N ASP A 409 -17.28 14.42 2.56
CA ASP A 409 -16.24 15.23 3.17
C ASP A 409 -15.25 15.64 2.09
N GLU A 410 -15.53 16.75 1.40
CA GLU A 410 -14.82 17.26 0.21
C GLU A 410 -14.73 16.24 -0.94
N HIS A 411 -15.68 15.34 -1.03
CA HIS A 411 -15.76 14.31 -2.04
C HIS A 411 -17.13 14.37 -2.72
N ALA A 412 -17.15 14.63 -4.01
CA ALA A 412 -18.39 14.78 -4.73
C ALA A 412 -19.18 13.46 -4.81
N VAL A 413 -20.48 13.53 -4.57
CA VAL A 413 -21.40 12.39 -4.74
C VAL A 413 -22.36 12.70 -5.91
N ASP A 414 -22.29 11.89 -6.98
CA ASP A 414 -23.21 11.95 -8.12
C ASP A 414 -24.18 10.78 -8.04
N ALA A 415 -25.20 10.92 -7.20
CA ALA A 415 -26.23 9.91 -6.96
C ALA A 415 -27.49 10.51 -6.33
N THR A 416 -28.61 9.77 -6.40
CA THR A 416 -29.76 10.04 -5.52
C THR A 416 -29.47 9.50 -4.13
N VAL A 417 -29.37 10.36 -3.10
CA VAL A 417 -29.08 9.92 -1.73
C VAL A 417 -30.38 9.69 -0.97
N GLU A 418 -30.59 8.46 -0.50
CA GLU A 418 -31.68 8.03 0.39
C GLU A 418 -31.08 7.61 1.76
N ALA A 419 -30.89 8.56 2.67
CA ALA A 419 -30.28 8.32 3.98
C ALA A 419 -31.12 8.94 5.12
N GLU A 420 -30.98 8.38 6.35
CA GLU A 420 -31.57 9.01 7.55
C GLU A 420 -30.88 10.34 7.86
N HIS A 421 -29.56 10.41 7.61
CA HIS A 421 -28.73 11.60 7.76
C HIS A 421 -27.78 11.73 6.57
N HIS A 422 -27.69 12.94 6.03
CA HIS A 422 -26.81 13.25 4.91
C HIS A 422 -26.05 14.55 5.24
N PHE A 423 -24.73 14.49 5.20
CA PHE A 423 -23.81 15.59 5.49
C PHE A 423 -22.95 15.87 4.27
N ASP A 424 -22.97 17.12 3.83
CA ASP A 424 -22.07 17.68 2.84
C ASP A 424 -21.14 18.64 3.60
N ILE A 425 -19.86 18.26 3.74
CA ILE A 425 -18.89 18.89 4.63
C ILE A 425 -17.72 19.39 3.82
N ASP A 426 -17.43 20.67 3.93
CA ASP A 426 -16.20 21.28 3.44
C ASP A 426 -15.22 21.46 4.60
N THR A 427 -14.49 20.40 4.93
CA THR A 427 -13.57 20.39 6.07
C THR A 427 -12.30 21.19 5.80
N TYR A 428 -11.88 21.31 4.54
CA TYR A 428 -10.64 21.97 4.15
C TYR A 428 -10.73 23.49 4.33
N ALA A 429 -11.86 24.08 3.91
CA ALA A 429 -12.02 25.53 3.96
C ALA A 429 -12.50 26.05 5.33
N GLN A 430 -13.29 25.27 6.10
CA GLN A 430 -14.02 25.76 7.26
C GLN A 430 -13.96 24.85 8.50
N GLY A 431 -13.33 23.67 8.39
CA GLY A 431 -13.47 22.65 9.43
C GLY A 431 -14.92 22.14 9.55
N TYR A 432 -15.20 21.29 10.54
CA TYR A 432 -16.56 20.74 10.70
C TYR A 432 -17.61 21.77 11.15
N GLY A 433 -17.34 23.02 11.33
CA GLY A 433 -18.28 23.99 11.86
C GLY A 433 -19.06 23.48 13.10
N ASP A 434 -19.39 24.32 14.06
CA ASP A 434 -19.97 23.90 15.34
C ASP A 434 -21.26 23.05 15.20
N GLY A 435 -22.08 23.33 14.21
CA GLY A 435 -23.34 22.62 14.00
C GLY A 435 -23.15 21.17 13.54
N VAL A 436 -22.25 20.93 12.58
CA VAL A 436 -22.00 19.58 12.03
C VAL A 436 -21.34 18.68 13.07
N ALA A 437 -20.38 19.20 13.84
CA ALA A 437 -19.74 18.45 14.91
C ALA A 437 -20.74 17.98 15.96
N ASP A 438 -21.69 18.85 16.36
CA ASP A 438 -22.73 18.50 17.32
C ASP A 438 -23.73 17.49 16.75
N ASP A 439 -24.09 17.61 15.47
CA ASP A 439 -25.00 16.68 14.80
C ASP A 439 -24.37 15.29 14.67
N LEU A 440 -23.08 15.19 14.28
CA LEU A 440 -22.34 13.93 14.21
C LEU A 440 -22.24 13.28 15.61
N ARG A 441 -21.96 14.07 16.66
CA ARG A 441 -21.91 13.59 18.05
C ARG A 441 -23.27 13.16 18.59
N ALA A 442 -24.36 13.71 18.07
CA ALA A 442 -25.70 13.26 18.43
C ALA A 442 -26.02 11.87 17.82
N ILE A 443 -25.38 11.52 16.72
CA ILE A 443 -25.64 10.29 15.97
C ILE A 443 -24.67 9.17 16.38
N PHE A 444 -23.38 9.48 16.42
CA PHE A 444 -22.32 8.51 16.66
C PHE A 444 -21.92 8.41 18.13
N VAL A 445 -21.41 7.24 18.53
CA VAL A 445 -20.81 7.03 19.85
C VAL A 445 -19.48 7.77 19.98
N ASP A 446 -19.05 8.09 21.21
CA ASP A 446 -17.84 8.87 21.43
C ASP A 446 -16.58 8.20 20.89
N GLN A 447 -16.50 6.88 20.95
CA GLN A 447 -15.34 6.09 20.53
C GLN A 447 -14.98 6.16 19.03
N VAL A 448 -15.75 6.87 18.22
CA VAL A 448 -15.44 7.12 16.81
C VAL A 448 -14.93 8.54 16.56
N PHE A 449 -14.57 9.28 17.61
CA PHE A 449 -13.98 10.60 17.48
C PHE A 449 -12.52 10.61 17.92
N GLU A 450 -11.72 11.49 17.32
CA GLU A 450 -10.30 11.66 17.63
C GLU A 450 -10.07 11.92 19.12
N GLY A 451 -9.10 11.22 19.71
CA GLY A 451 -8.78 11.31 21.14
C GLY A 451 -9.81 10.68 22.09
N GLU A 452 -10.86 10.04 21.56
CA GLU A 452 -11.93 9.43 22.35
C GLU A 452 -12.08 7.92 22.12
N THR A 453 -11.24 7.33 21.30
CA THR A 453 -11.30 5.92 20.89
C THR A 453 -11.17 4.93 22.05
N ASP A 454 -10.47 5.28 23.12
CA ASP A 454 -10.25 4.45 24.31
C ASP A 454 -11.29 4.68 25.42
N LYS A 455 -12.27 5.57 25.20
CA LYS A 455 -13.32 5.76 26.20
C LYS A 455 -14.14 4.48 26.40
N PRO A 456 -14.41 4.08 27.66
CA PRO A 456 -15.28 2.93 27.93
C PRO A 456 -16.69 3.18 27.39
N GLU A 457 -17.34 2.13 26.93
CA GLU A 457 -18.75 2.23 26.55
C GLU A 457 -19.56 2.63 27.80
N GLU A 458 -20.35 3.71 27.73
CA GLU A 458 -21.26 4.07 28.80
C GLU A 458 -22.28 2.95 28.95
N GLU A 459 -22.15 2.16 30.02
CA GLU A 459 -23.22 1.25 30.46
C GLU A 459 -24.41 2.14 30.85
N GLU A 460 -25.41 2.22 29.98
CA GLU A 460 -26.70 2.78 30.37
C GLU A 460 -27.21 1.93 31.53
N SER A 461 -27.13 2.50 32.74
CA SER A 461 -27.80 1.94 33.92
C SER A 461 -29.28 1.82 33.57
N GLU A 462 -29.74 0.60 33.34
CA GLU A 462 -31.17 0.32 33.42
C GLU A 462 -31.57 0.66 34.86
N ASP A 463 -32.30 1.76 35.02
CA ASP A 463 -33.00 2.05 36.27
C ASP A 463 -33.97 0.88 36.51
N GLU A 464 -33.49 -0.11 37.24
CA GLU A 464 -34.35 -1.11 37.84
C GLU A 464 -35.18 -0.40 38.90
N GLU A 465 -36.47 -0.22 38.62
CA GLU A 465 -37.46 0.10 39.62
C GLU A 465 -37.37 -0.97 40.72
N GLU A 466 -36.93 -0.52 41.92
CA GLU A 466 -36.97 -1.30 43.15
C GLU A 466 -38.38 -1.84 43.37
N LEU A 467 -38.53 -3.15 43.18
CA LEU A 467 -39.60 -3.89 43.83
C LEU A 467 -39.02 -4.49 45.11
N ASP A 468 -39.39 -3.89 46.23
CA ASP A 468 -39.23 -4.48 47.57
C ASP A 468 -39.78 -5.91 47.62
N GLU A 469 -38.92 -6.90 47.89
CA GLU A 469 -39.32 -8.15 48.58
C GLU A 469 -38.23 -8.62 49.52
N GLU A 470 -38.68 -8.85 50.73
CA GLU A 470 -38.00 -9.20 51.98
C GLU A 470 -37.24 -10.54 51.93
N ASP A 471 -36.20 -10.53 52.75
CA ASP A 471 -35.68 -11.65 53.56
C ASP A 471 -35.38 -13.02 52.97
N SER A 472 -34.09 -13.36 52.95
CA SER A 472 -33.61 -14.54 53.72
C SER A 472 -32.10 -14.63 53.77
N GLU A 473 -31.61 -14.66 55.01
CA GLU A 473 -30.24 -15.02 55.39
C GLU A 473 -29.82 -16.37 54.83
N VAL A 474 -28.58 -16.55 54.42
CA VAL A 474 -27.69 -17.67 54.78
C VAL A 474 -26.21 -17.34 54.51
N GLU A 475 -25.46 -17.55 55.52
CA GLU A 475 -24.05 -17.57 55.87
C GLU A 475 -23.01 -17.98 54.83
N ASP A 476 -21.89 -17.29 54.95
CA ASP A 476 -20.47 -17.71 54.96
C ASP A 476 -19.92 -18.74 53.97
N LEU A 477 -18.84 -18.41 53.35
CA LEU A 477 -17.50 -18.98 53.56
C LEU A 477 -16.43 -18.46 52.58
N ASP A 478 -15.42 -17.83 53.20
CA ASP A 478 -13.97 -17.95 52.98
C ASP A 478 -13.27 -17.58 51.65
N ASP A 479 -12.54 -16.52 51.80
CA ASP A 479 -11.10 -16.33 51.54
C ASP A 479 -10.45 -17.08 50.36
N VAL A 480 -9.89 -16.32 49.46
CA VAL A 480 -8.45 -16.41 49.11
C VAL A 480 -7.96 -15.08 48.50
N ASP A 481 -7.02 -14.48 49.25
CA ASP A 481 -6.08 -13.48 48.81
C ASP A 481 -5.29 -13.89 47.57
N SER A 482 -5.04 -12.98 46.67
CA SER A 482 -3.71 -12.85 46.11
C SER A 482 -3.50 -11.45 45.53
N ASP A 483 -2.66 -10.76 46.25
CA ASP A 483 -1.96 -9.53 45.94
C ASP A 483 -1.14 -9.62 44.64
N ASP A 484 -0.73 -8.42 44.25
CA ASP A 484 0.45 -8.08 43.45
C ASP A 484 0.15 -7.77 41.97
N ASP A 485 0.61 -6.73 41.41
CA ASP A 485 1.54 -5.64 41.75
C ASP A 485 1.35 -4.52 40.73
N GLU A 486 1.47 -3.34 41.23
CA GLU A 486 1.68 -2.11 40.49
C GLU A 486 3.01 -2.16 39.71
N ALA A 487 3.03 -1.60 38.53
CA ALA A 487 4.22 -0.99 37.99
C ALA A 487 3.82 0.17 37.09
N ASP A 488 4.04 1.33 37.66
CA ASP A 488 4.28 2.60 37.00
C ASP A 488 5.41 2.47 35.95
N ASP A 489 5.37 3.40 35.03
CA ASP A 489 6.48 4.18 34.48
C ASP A 489 6.29 4.33 32.97
N ASP A 490 6.28 5.42 32.47
CA ASP A 490 6.94 6.69 32.38
C ASP A 490 6.77 7.26 30.97
N GLU A 491 6.43 8.46 30.99
CA GLU A 491 6.42 9.42 29.90
C GLU A 491 7.80 9.49 29.21
N ALA A 492 7.78 9.68 27.91
CA ALA A 492 8.80 10.43 27.21
C ALA A 492 8.19 11.13 25.99
N ASP A 493 7.90 12.39 26.20
CA ASP A 493 7.91 13.42 25.18
C ASP A 493 9.21 13.36 24.39
N ASP A 494 9.14 13.52 23.09
CA ASP A 494 10.15 14.26 22.34
C ASP A 494 9.53 14.82 21.05
N ASP A 495 9.21 16.09 21.14
CA ASP A 495 9.19 17.05 20.05
C ASP A 495 10.55 17.03 19.33
N ASP A 496 10.53 17.07 18.03
CA ASP A 496 11.52 17.86 17.27
C ASP A 496 11.00 18.13 15.86
N GLU A 497 10.55 19.35 15.74
CA GLU A 497 10.49 20.10 14.48
C GLU A 497 11.91 20.32 13.96
N ALA A 498 12.10 20.18 12.68
CA ALA A 498 13.13 20.93 11.96
C ALA A 498 12.74 21.05 10.48
N ASP A 499 12.16 22.17 10.16
CA ASP A 499 12.37 22.85 8.90
C ASP A 499 13.86 23.01 8.63
N ASP A 500 14.27 22.80 7.41
CA ASP A 500 15.26 23.67 6.76
C ASP A 500 15.27 23.44 5.25
N ASP A 501 14.69 24.41 4.57
CA ASP A 501 15.01 24.78 3.21
C ASP A 501 16.49 25.20 3.13
N GLU A 502 17.23 24.71 2.16
CA GLU A 502 18.30 25.47 1.54
C GLU A 502 18.51 25.04 0.08
N ASP A 503 18.12 25.97 -0.78
CA ASP A 503 18.64 26.17 -2.12
C ASP A 503 20.18 26.19 -2.14
N SER A 504 20.76 25.54 -3.10
CA SER A 504 22.05 25.96 -3.65
C SER A 504 22.14 25.66 -5.12
N ASP A 505 21.95 26.73 -5.88
CA ASP A 505 22.53 26.95 -7.20
C ASP A 505 24.04 26.67 -7.14
N ASP A 506 24.56 25.99 -8.11
CA ASP A 506 25.91 26.19 -8.62
C ASP A 506 25.92 25.93 -10.12
N ASP A 507 26.11 27.04 -10.79
CA ASP A 507 26.56 27.20 -12.15
C ASP A 507 27.87 26.44 -12.36
N GLU A 508 28.07 25.86 -13.52
CA GLU A 508 29.27 26.12 -14.32
C GLU A 508 29.05 25.73 -15.79
N ALA A 509 29.29 26.71 -16.56
CA ALA A 509 29.48 26.87 -17.95
C ALA A 509 30.54 25.92 -18.53
N ASP A 510 30.39 25.65 -19.82
CA ASP A 510 31.36 25.98 -20.89
C ASP A 510 30.82 25.45 -22.23
N ASP A 511 30.67 26.39 -23.11
CA ASP A 511 31.28 26.63 -24.43
C ASP A 511 31.16 25.54 -25.50
N ASP A 512 30.58 25.86 -26.60
CA ASP A 512 31.16 26.27 -27.88
C ASP A 512 30.12 26.15 -29.01
N GLU A 513 29.95 27.30 -29.67
CA GLU A 513 30.03 27.66 -31.10
C GLU A 513 29.35 26.72 -32.14
N ASP A 514 28.49 27.20 -32.93
CA ASP A 514 28.57 27.90 -34.19
C ASP A 514 27.22 27.92 -34.93
N SER A 515 26.87 29.12 -35.27
CA SER A 515 26.64 29.76 -36.56
C SER A 515 25.42 29.43 -37.41
N ASP A 516 24.84 30.53 -37.79
CA ASP A 516 24.27 30.95 -39.09
C ASP A 516 22.81 30.49 -39.37
N ASP A 517 22.02 31.39 -39.59
CA ASP A 517 21.66 32.42 -40.54
C ASP A 517 20.14 32.52 -40.74
N ASP A 518 19.77 33.79 -40.84
CA ASP A 518 18.79 34.41 -41.74
C ASP A 518 17.29 34.46 -41.36
N GLU A 519 17.00 35.72 -41.12
CA GLU A 519 16.06 36.66 -41.80
C GLU A 519 14.57 36.55 -41.45
N GLU A 520 14.19 37.62 -40.99
CA GLU A 520 13.35 38.77 -41.38
C GLU A 520 11.92 38.78 -40.83
N THR A 521 11.71 39.88 -40.21
CA THR A 521 10.74 40.99 -40.32
C THR A 521 9.43 40.76 -39.60
N SER A 522 9.02 41.68 -38.88
CA SER A 522 8.71 43.05 -38.78
C SER A 522 7.44 43.28 -37.99
N ASP A 523 7.52 44.32 -37.21
CA ASP A 523 6.53 45.37 -36.95
C ASP A 523 5.31 44.96 -36.07
N ASP A 524 5.03 45.66 -35.13
CA ASP A 524 4.80 47.02 -34.72
C ASP A 524 3.95 47.10 -33.46
N ASP A 525 4.32 48.05 -32.68
CA ASP A 525 3.56 49.07 -31.95
C ASP A 525 2.93 48.78 -30.59
N GLU A 526 3.54 49.51 -29.64
CA GLU A 526 3.01 50.58 -28.80
C GLU A 526 1.87 50.22 -27.82
N ASP A 527 1.90 50.54 -26.59
CA ASP A 527 2.17 51.71 -25.77
C ASP A 527 2.15 51.33 -24.30
N SER A 528 3.10 51.72 -23.53
CA SER A 528 3.26 52.73 -22.49
C SER A 528 2.08 52.95 -21.54
N ASP A 529 2.41 52.95 -20.28
CA ASP A 529 2.26 53.93 -19.20
C ASP A 529 2.13 53.17 -17.88
N ASP A 530 3.11 53.21 -17.00
CA ASP A 530 3.55 54.22 -16.03
C ASP A 530 2.45 54.57 -15.02
N GLU A 531 2.68 54.28 -13.77
CA GLU A 531 2.62 55.14 -12.60
C GLU A 531 2.62 54.34 -11.28
N THR A 532 3.73 54.43 -10.59
CA THR A 532 3.99 54.99 -9.25
C THR A 532 3.14 54.54 -8.06
N SER A 533 3.88 53.89 -7.16
CA SER A 533 4.00 54.11 -5.71
C SER A 533 2.85 54.79 -4.98
N ASP A 534 2.44 54.14 -3.89
CA ASP A 534 2.42 54.84 -2.60
C ASP A 534 2.43 53.77 -1.49
N ASP A 535 3.39 53.96 -0.60
CA ASP A 535 3.50 53.40 0.73
C ASP A 535 2.32 53.89 1.58
N ASP A 536 1.62 52.97 2.20
CA ASP A 536 0.92 53.26 3.46
C ASP A 536 1.12 52.08 4.44
N GLU A 537 2.05 52.31 5.36
CA GLU A 537 2.13 51.63 6.63
C GLU A 537 0.89 51.96 7.47
N ASP A 538 -0.04 51.05 7.56
CA ASP A 538 -0.99 51.02 8.68
C ASP A 538 -0.78 49.75 9.48
N SER A 539 -0.06 49.95 10.57
CA SER A 539 0.00 49.04 11.69
C SER A 539 -1.34 49.11 12.44
N ASP A 540 -2.25 48.22 12.11
CA ASP A 540 -3.33 47.88 13.02
C ASP A 540 -2.89 46.70 13.87
N ASP A 541 -2.58 47.02 15.15
CA ASP A 541 -2.56 46.09 16.26
C ASP A 541 -3.98 45.51 16.40
N ASP A 542 -4.32 44.49 15.64
CA ASP A 542 -5.43 43.62 15.99
C ASP A 542 -4.95 42.73 17.14
N GLU A 543 -5.33 43.13 18.36
CA GLU A 543 -5.36 42.24 19.51
C GLU A 543 -6.16 41.00 19.07
N ALA A 544 -5.46 39.90 18.78
CA ALA A 544 -6.06 38.59 18.66
C ALA A 544 -6.64 38.27 20.04
N ASP A 545 -7.95 38.34 20.12
CA ASP A 545 -8.68 37.64 21.16
C ASP A 545 -8.38 36.16 20.94
N ASP A 546 -7.40 35.63 21.66
CA ASP A 546 -7.21 34.20 21.89
C ASP A 546 -8.43 33.69 22.70
N ASP A 547 -9.57 33.60 22.05
CA ASP A 547 -10.61 32.70 22.50
C ASP A 547 -10.10 31.30 22.10
N ASP A 548 -9.43 30.62 23.04
CA ASP A 548 -9.19 29.18 23.04
C ASP A 548 -10.56 28.46 23.00
N GLU A 549 -11.25 28.49 21.87
CA GLU A 549 -12.33 27.56 21.58
C GLU A 549 -11.65 26.21 21.37
N GLU A 550 -11.73 25.34 22.39
CA GLU A 550 -11.30 23.95 22.27
C GLU A 550 -11.92 23.37 20.99
N GLU A 551 -11.09 23.10 19.96
CA GLU A 551 -11.54 22.45 18.73
C GLU A 551 -12.24 21.15 19.12
N LYS A 552 -13.49 21.01 18.69
CA LYS A 552 -14.24 19.76 18.94
C LYS A 552 -13.58 18.62 18.16
N PRO A 553 -13.34 17.46 18.82
CA PRO A 553 -12.70 16.32 18.15
C PRO A 553 -13.43 15.94 16.85
N ARG A 554 -12.66 15.70 15.80
CA ARG A 554 -13.14 15.27 14.49
C ARG A 554 -13.53 13.79 14.49
N LEU A 555 -14.30 13.38 13.49
CA LEU A 555 -14.63 11.97 13.29
C LEU A 555 -13.36 11.20 12.90
N ASP A 556 -12.99 10.20 13.72
CA ASP A 556 -11.92 9.26 13.42
C ASP A 556 -12.45 8.17 12.48
N LYS A 557 -12.14 8.32 11.19
CA LYS A 557 -12.59 7.41 10.14
C LYS A 557 -12.08 5.98 10.37
N GLY A 558 -10.83 5.85 10.81
CA GLY A 558 -10.24 4.55 11.15
C GLY A 558 -11.05 3.85 12.24
N ALA A 559 -11.28 4.53 13.35
CA ALA A 559 -12.06 4.01 14.47
C ALA A 559 -13.49 3.68 14.07
N LEU A 560 -14.16 4.52 13.28
CA LEU A 560 -15.53 4.29 12.81
C LEU A 560 -15.63 3.00 12.01
N PHE A 561 -14.83 2.86 10.95
CA PHE A 561 -14.90 1.69 10.08
C PHE A 561 -14.36 0.42 10.73
N ASP A 562 -13.40 0.52 11.64
CA ASP A 562 -12.92 -0.63 12.42
C ASP A 562 -13.97 -1.14 13.40
N ARG A 563 -14.78 -0.26 13.99
CA ARG A 563 -15.89 -0.69 14.85
C ARG A 563 -16.98 -1.39 14.04
N ILE A 564 -17.33 -0.88 12.85
CA ILE A 564 -18.29 -1.52 11.95
C ILE A 564 -17.80 -2.91 11.52
N SER A 565 -16.53 -3.03 11.14
CA SER A 565 -15.88 -4.29 10.78
C SER A 565 -15.95 -5.33 11.92
N LYS A 566 -15.72 -4.87 13.15
CA LYS A 566 -15.81 -5.72 14.36
C LYS A 566 -17.24 -5.99 14.82
N GLY A 567 -18.25 -5.44 14.14
CA GLY A 567 -19.67 -5.57 14.53
C GLY A 567 -20.02 -4.81 15.82
N LEU A 568 -19.18 -3.83 16.23
CA LEU A 568 -19.42 -3.00 17.40
C LEU A 568 -20.40 -1.86 17.08
N PRO A 569 -21.18 -1.39 18.05
CA PRO A 569 -22.11 -0.29 17.81
C PRO A 569 -21.36 1.00 17.48
N VAL A 570 -21.81 1.70 16.45
CA VAL A 570 -21.30 3.02 16.05
C VAL A 570 -22.34 4.12 16.24
N PHE A 571 -23.62 3.76 16.32
CA PHE A 571 -24.72 4.71 16.53
C PHE A 571 -25.16 4.72 17.99
N ARG A 572 -25.47 5.90 18.50
CA ARG A 572 -26.11 6.06 19.81
C ARG A 572 -27.50 5.43 19.80
N LYS A 573 -27.90 4.83 20.90
CA LYS A 573 -29.28 4.35 21.03
C LYS A 573 -30.22 5.55 21.06
N ALA A 574 -31.33 5.46 20.32
CA ALA A 574 -32.36 6.48 20.38
C ALA A 574 -32.88 6.59 21.81
N LYS A 575 -32.77 7.77 22.45
CA LYS A 575 -33.39 8.02 23.74
C LYS A 575 -34.90 7.84 23.57
N LYS A 576 -35.45 6.85 24.31
CA LYS A 576 -36.90 6.55 24.31
C LYS A 576 -37.70 7.66 24.95
#